data_c0116d2693835049741711437a8ac801
#
_entry.id   c0116d2693835049741711437a8ac801
#
_cell.length_a   1.000
_cell.length_b   1.000
_cell.length_c   1.000
_cell.angle_alpha   90.00
_cell.angle_beta   90.00
_cell.angle_gamma   90.00
#
_symmetry.space_group_name_H-M   'P 1'
#
loop_
_entity.id
_entity.type
_entity.pdbx_description
1 polymer ?
#
loop_
_entity_poly.entity_id
_entity_poly.type
_entity_poly.pdbx_seq_one_letter_code
_entity_poly.pdbx_strand_id
1 'polypeptide(L)'
;MKTKFGDKPQRIFWRSKQNVDFAFVMCYCHGLSEYYLHLEDDVLPAPSFYPKLRDFISSVKKPWPILDASFMGHVAKIYHANDLENLATYVYLMYDEMPVDWLIPFWRSTKSDRPYHRKLSFPPASLFQHIGSHSSFAENKGRDTNASREKYFDQYDLKYKGLNPLATVSSQMTSSYGHPRDAYNKGYGYFWTRKVSKGDFIIVQFTPAVSIRKVFVDTGSYIAPDDHLRSAVLQASFNSKSEWQTNTSGIKTCTVFETIGNFQNGKVEVTVNESKNTSCLRVLVTQDQSPWVFFREIDVWQV
;
A
#
# COMPACT_ATOMS: atom_id res chain seq x y z
N MET A 1 -7.65 -47.76 -1.74
CA MET A 1 -7.77 -46.50 -2.50
C MET A 1 -6.48 -45.71 -2.31
N LYS A 2 -5.82 -45.31 -3.38
CA LYS A 2 -4.70 -44.36 -3.25
C LYS A 2 -5.28 -43.02 -2.78
N THR A 3 -4.88 -42.56 -1.60
CA THR A 3 -5.26 -41.23 -1.11
C THR A 3 -4.65 -40.17 -2.02
N LYS A 4 -5.45 -39.22 -2.51
CA LYS A 4 -4.99 -38.13 -3.38
C LYS A 4 -3.95 -37.28 -2.60
N PHE A 5 -2.77 -37.11 -3.15
CA PHE A 5 -1.61 -36.43 -2.53
C PHE A 5 -1.13 -37.04 -1.20
N GLY A 6 -1.51 -38.26 -0.84
CA GLY A 6 -1.21 -38.84 0.47
C GLY A 6 -2.03 -38.25 1.63
N ASP A 7 -3.04 -37.43 1.34
CA ASP A 7 -3.91 -36.85 2.34
C ASP A 7 -4.75 -37.90 3.07
N LYS A 8 -4.97 -37.70 4.36
CA LYS A 8 -5.88 -38.50 5.17
C LYS A 8 -7.34 -38.28 4.73
N PRO A 9 -8.23 -39.27 4.87
CA PRO A 9 -9.64 -39.15 4.48
C PRO A 9 -10.35 -37.92 5.04
N GLN A 10 -10.07 -37.56 6.30
CA GLN A 10 -10.63 -36.38 6.94
C GLN A 10 -10.22 -35.09 6.25
N ARG A 11 -8.97 -34.98 5.80
CA ARG A 11 -8.47 -33.82 5.06
C ARG A 11 -9.08 -33.73 3.68
N ILE A 12 -9.24 -34.87 3.01
CA ILE A 12 -9.91 -34.93 1.69
C ILE A 12 -11.35 -34.45 1.84
N PHE A 13 -12.08 -34.96 2.83
CA PHE A 13 -13.46 -34.55 3.11
C PHE A 13 -13.56 -33.04 3.38
N TRP A 14 -12.70 -32.51 4.26
CA TRP A 14 -12.68 -31.10 4.62
C TRP A 14 -12.45 -30.20 3.39
N ARG A 15 -11.39 -30.44 2.59
CA ARG A 15 -11.09 -29.62 1.41
C ARG A 15 -12.14 -29.78 0.30
N SER A 16 -12.72 -30.96 0.14
CA SER A 16 -13.79 -31.21 -0.82
C SER A 16 -15.05 -30.42 -0.45
N LYS A 17 -15.42 -30.42 0.82
CA LYS A 17 -16.52 -29.57 1.32
C LYS A 17 -16.25 -28.09 1.05
N GLN A 18 -15.05 -27.60 1.35
CA GLN A 18 -14.67 -26.23 1.09
C GLN A 18 -14.78 -25.87 -0.41
N ASN A 19 -14.35 -26.76 -1.32
CA ASN A 19 -14.50 -26.53 -2.76
C ASN A 19 -15.97 -26.43 -3.19
N VAL A 20 -16.83 -27.27 -2.63
CA VAL A 20 -18.29 -27.20 -2.90
C VAL A 20 -18.89 -25.89 -2.40
N ASP A 21 -18.50 -25.47 -1.18
CA ASP A 21 -18.94 -24.19 -0.62
C ASP A 21 -18.51 -23.01 -1.51
N PHE A 22 -17.26 -23.01 -2.00
CA PHE A 22 -16.76 -21.98 -2.93
C PHE A 22 -17.54 -22.00 -4.26
N ALA A 23 -17.74 -23.16 -4.85
CA ALA A 23 -18.50 -23.27 -6.10
C ALA A 23 -19.93 -22.74 -5.91
N PHE A 24 -20.58 -23.05 -4.78
CA PHE A 24 -21.91 -22.54 -4.46
C PHE A 24 -21.95 -21.02 -4.36
N VAL A 25 -21.02 -20.41 -3.59
CA VAL A 25 -20.97 -18.95 -3.42
C VAL A 25 -20.66 -18.25 -4.74
N MET A 26 -19.75 -18.77 -5.54
CA MET A 26 -19.43 -18.21 -6.88
C MET A 26 -20.65 -18.27 -7.81
N CYS A 27 -21.36 -19.39 -7.83
CA CYS A 27 -22.58 -19.54 -8.61
C CYS A 27 -23.69 -18.59 -8.14
N TYR A 28 -23.87 -18.43 -6.84
CA TYR A 28 -24.84 -17.49 -6.27
C TYR A 28 -24.52 -16.03 -6.61
N CYS A 29 -23.23 -15.66 -6.62
CA CYS A 29 -22.79 -14.29 -6.90
C CYS A 29 -22.73 -13.96 -8.39
N HIS A 30 -22.91 -14.92 -9.29
CA HIS A 30 -22.95 -14.69 -10.73
C HIS A 30 -24.06 -13.69 -11.09
N GLY A 31 -23.70 -12.67 -11.87
CA GLY A 31 -24.66 -11.66 -12.35
C GLY A 31 -25.07 -10.57 -11.35
N LEU A 32 -24.54 -10.59 -10.10
CA LEU A 32 -24.86 -9.57 -9.11
C LEU A 32 -24.08 -8.26 -9.30
N SER A 33 -22.90 -8.31 -9.94
CA SER A 33 -22.04 -7.14 -10.16
C SER A 33 -21.12 -7.36 -11.35
N GLU A 34 -20.29 -6.37 -11.70
CA GLU A 34 -19.27 -6.50 -12.74
C GLU A 34 -18.05 -7.34 -12.28
N TYR A 35 -17.68 -7.17 -11.02
CA TYR A 35 -16.54 -7.88 -10.41
C TYR A 35 -16.97 -8.60 -9.15
N TYR A 36 -16.33 -9.73 -8.89
CA TYR A 36 -16.46 -10.50 -7.65
C TYR A 36 -15.12 -10.52 -6.93
N LEU A 37 -15.12 -10.07 -5.68
CA LEU A 37 -13.98 -10.16 -4.79
C LEU A 37 -14.21 -11.31 -3.81
N HIS A 38 -13.41 -12.36 -3.95
CA HIS A 38 -13.39 -13.48 -3.00
C HIS A 38 -12.46 -13.15 -1.83
N LEU A 39 -13.00 -13.21 -0.62
CA LEU A 39 -12.26 -13.02 0.63
C LEU A 39 -12.44 -14.22 1.55
N GLU A 40 -11.41 -14.55 2.32
CA GLU A 40 -11.52 -15.41 3.48
C GLU A 40 -12.13 -14.63 4.67
N ASP A 41 -12.67 -15.30 5.67
CA ASP A 41 -13.37 -14.68 6.81
C ASP A 41 -12.40 -14.11 7.87
N ASP A 42 -11.13 -14.47 7.79
CA ASP A 42 -10.07 -14.10 8.71
C ASP A 42 -9.04 -13.14 8.08
N VAL A 43 -9.53 -12.16 7.34
CA VAL A 43 -8.69 -11.14 6.70
C VAL A 43 -8.93 -9.74 7.25
N LEU A 44 -7.86 -8.97 7.36
CA LEU A 44 -7.88 -7.56 7.70
C LEU A 44 -7.67 -6.73 6.42
N PRO A 45 -8.64 -5.88 6.04
CA PRO A 45 -8.44 -4.98 4.91
C PRO A 45 -7.47 -3.84 5.26
N ALA A 46 -6.67 -3.43 4.29
CA ALA A 46 -5.85 -2.23 4.40
C ALA A 46 -6.73 -0.97 4.57
N PRO A 47 -6.25 0.06 5.26
CA PRO A 47 -6.94 1.34 5.29
C PRO A 47 -7.24 1.82 3.85
N SER A 48 -8.43 2.38 3.63
CA SER A 48 -8.88 2.86 2.30
C SER A 48 -8.73 1.82 1.17
N PHE A 49 -8.89 0.52 1.49
CA PHE A 49 -8.70 -0.56 0.51
C PHE A 49 -9.62 -0.43 -0.73
N TYR A 50 -10.84 0.04 -0.55
CA TYR A 50 -11.82 0.08 -1.65
C TYR A 50 -11.41 1.03 -2.80
N PRO A 51 -11.09 2.31 -2.58
CA PRO A 51 -10.57 3.15 -3.67
C PRO A 51 -9.29 2.60 -4.29
N LYS A 52 -8.38 2.04 -3.49
CA LYS A 52 -7.14 1.42 -3.99
C LYS A 52 -7.42 0.19 -4.86
N LEU A 53 -8.38 -0.64 -4.46
CA LEU A 53 -8.82 -1.81 -5.23
C LEU A 53 -9.41 -1.39 -6.57
N ARG A 54 -10.31 -0.40 -6.57
CA ARG A 54 -10.91 0.16 -7.79
C ARG A 54 -9.85 0.73 -8.73
N ASP A 55 -8.92 1.50 -8.20
CA ASP A 55 -7.83 2.09 -8.98
C ASP A 55 -6.89 1.01 -9.54
N PHE A 56 -6.63 -0.05 -8.76
CA PHE A 56 -5.87 -1.20 -9.22
C PHE A 56 -6.58 -1.91 -10.39
N ILE A 57 -7.86 -2.25 -10.27
CA ILE A 57 -8.64 -2.87 -11.35
C ILE A 57 -8.58 -1.98 -12.61
N SER A 58 -8.81 -0.67 -12.46
CA SER A 58 -8.81 0.29 -13.57
C SER A 58 -7.43 0.48 -14.21
N SER A 59 -6.35 0.25 -13.47
CA SER A 59 -4.97 0.38 -13.97
C SER A 59 -4.55 -0.75 -14.90
N VAL A 60 -5.17 -1.92 -14.77
CA VAL A 60 -4.84 -3.10 -15.58
C VAL A 60 -5.51 -3.02 -16.93
N LYS A 61 -4.79 -2.50 -17.92
CA LYS A 61 -5.31 -2.24 -19.29
C LYS A 61 -5.42 -3.49 -20.16
N LYS A 62 -4.81 -4.58 -19.76
CA LYS A 62 -4.77 -5.83 -20.55
C LYS A 62 -5.82 -6.81 -20.04
N PRO A 63 -6.41 -7.66 -20.90
CA PRO A 63 -7.35 -8.67 -20.46
C PRO A 63 -6.74 -9.56 -19.38
N TRP A 64 -7.49 -9.80 -18.32
CA TRP A 64 -7.04 -10.62 -17.20
C TRP A 64 -8.13 -11.60 -16.76
N PRO A 65 -7.80 -12.84 -16.42
CA PRO A 65 -8.76 -13.79 -15.86
C PRO A 65 -8.92 -13.64 -14.34
N ILE A 66 -7.86 -13.25 -13.64
CA ILE A 66 -7.81 -13.09 -12.19
C ILE A 66 -6.86 -11.95 -11.84
N LEU A 67 -7.24 -11.10 -10.89
CA LEU A 67 -6.32 -10.18 -10.21
C LEU A 67 -6.19 -10.62 -8.76
N ASP A 68 -5.00 -10.41 -8.20
CA ASP A 68 -4.67 -10.77 -6.83
C ASP A 68 -4.57 -9.50 -5.99
N ALA A 69 -5.48 -9.30 -5.03
CA ALA A 69 -5.43 -8.17 -4.11
C ALA A 69 -4.58 -8.45 -2.85
N SER A 70 -4.09 -9.68 -2.71
CA SER A 70 -3.11 -10.12 -1.71
C SER A 70 -2.06 -10.98 -2.39
N PHE A 71 -0.80 -10.93 -1.89
CA PHE A 71 0.28 -11.81 -2.37
C PHE A 71 0.18 -13.23 -1.77
N MET A 72 -0.70 -13.44 -0.79
CA MET A 72 -0.88 -14.74 -0.14
C MET A 72 -2.00 -15.55 -0.79
N GLY A 73 -1.67 -16.78 -1.20
CA GLY A 73 -2.59 -17.88 -1.52
C GLY A 73 -3.90 -17.48 -2.17
N HIS A 74 -5.01 -17.88 -1.55
CA HIS A 74 -6.37 -17.58 -2.01
C HIS A 74 -7.09 -16.47 -1.20
N VAL A 75 -6.32 -15.67 -0.45
CA VAL A 75 -6.83 -14.69 0.53
C VAL A 75 -7.72 -13.61 -0.07
N ALA A 76 -7.37 -13.07 -1.25
CA ALA A 76 -8.17 -12.03 -1.90
C ALA A 76 -7.99 -12.08 -3.42
N LYS A 77 -8.97 -12.64 -4.10
CA LYS A 77 -8.99 -12.84 -5.54
C LYS A 77 -10.12 -12.06 -6.19
N ILE A 78 -9.84 -11.39 -7.29
CA ILE A 78 -10.82 -10.63 -8.06
C ILE A 78 -11.08 -11.35 -9.38
N TYR A 79 -12.34 -11.53 -9.71
CA TYR A 79 -12.82 -12.17 -10.93
C TYR A 79 -13.79 -11.27 -11.66
N HIS A 80 -13.91 -11.42 -12.97
CA HIS A 80 -15.09 -10.91 -13.69
C HIS A 80 -16.31 -11.78 -13.32
N ALA A 81 -17.42 -11.13 -12.97
CA ALA A 81 -18.64 -11.86 -12.59
C ALA A 81 -19.14 -12.80 -13.68
N ASN A 82 -18.93 -12.47 -14.95
CA ASN A 82 -19.28 -13.31 -16.09
C ASN A 82 -18.46 -14.61 -16.17
N ASP A 83 -17.32 -14.69 -15.49
CA ASP A 83 -16.51 -15.92 -15.44
C ASP A 83 -16.93 -16.86 -14.29
N LEU A 84 -17.74 -16.38 -13.33
CA LEU A 84 -18.03 -17.12 -12.09
C LEU A 84 -18.76 -18.42 -12.32
N GLU A 85 -19.72 -18.47 -13.25
CA GLU A 85 -20.43 -19.72 -13.57
C GLU A 85 -19.49 -20.79 -14.10
N ASN A 86 -18.60 -20.41 -15.02
CA ASN A 86 -17.60 -21.32 -15.56
C ASN A 86 -16.59 -21.76 -14.48
N LEU A 87 -16.16 -20.84 -13.64
CA LEU A 87 -15.25 -21.13 -12.54
C LEU A 87 -15.91 -22.05 -11.49
N ALA A 88 -17.15 -21.75 -11.09
CA ALA A 88 -17.93 -22.55 -10.15
C ALA A 88 -18.10 -23.98 -10.66
N THR A 89 -18.48 -24.13 -11.94
CA THR A 89 -18.61 -25.43 -12.59
C THR A 89 -17.28 -26.19 -12.57
N TYR A 90 -16.18 -25.53 -12.89
CA TYR A 90 -14.84 -26.15 -12.87
C TYR A 90 -14.45 -26.62 -11.47
N VAL A 91 -14.62 -25.75 -10.44
CA VAL A 91 -14.33 -26.09 -9.04
C VAL A 91 -15.21 -27.26 -8.56
N TYR A 92 -16.51 -27.24 -8.92
CA TYR A 92 -17.44 -28.30 -8.56
C TYR A 92 -17.10 -29.63 -9.21
N LEU A 93 -16.74 -29.66 -10.48
CA LEU A 93 -16.35 -30.89 -11.18
C LEU A 93 -15.06 -31.50 -10.63
N MET A 94 -14.16 -30.67 -10.08
CA MET A 94 -12.86 -31.08 -9.56
C MET A 94 -12.81 -31.06 -8.01
N TYR A 95 -13.97 -31.02 -7.34
CA TYR A 95 -14.09 -30.69 -5.93
C TYR A 95 -13.27 -31.61 -5.00
N ASP A 96 -13.13 -32.88 -5.31
CA ASP A 96 -12.41 -33.84 -4.50
C ASP A 96 -10.97 -34.14 -5.03
N GLU A 97 -10.57 -33.53 -6.15
CA GLU A 97 -9.25 -33.77 -6.74
C GLU A 97 -8.14 -33.04 -5.98
N MET A 98 -8.29 -31.75 -5.75
CA MET A 98 -7.28 -30.92 -5.08
C MET A 98 -7.90 -29.70 -4.39
N PRO A 99 -7.16 -29.03 -3.47
CA PRO A 99 -7.65 -27.79 -2.83
C PRO A 99 -7.90 -26.69 -3.86
N VAL A 100 -8.83 -25.78 -3.55
CA VAL A 100 -9.16 -24.61 -4.40
C VAL A 100 -7.95 -23.78 -4.79
N ASP A 101 -7.00 -23.60 -3.87
CA ASP A 101 -5.75 -22.86 -4.12
C ASP A 101 -4.95 -23.43 -5.30
N TRP A 102 -5.07 -24.70 -5.55
CA TRP A 102 -4.43 -25.39 -6.67
C TRP A 102 -5.33 -25.46 -7.90
N LEU A 103 -6.65 -25.55 -7.71
CA LEU A 103 -7.60 -25.55 -8.83
C LEU A 103 -7.60 -24.22 -9.58
N ILE A 104 -7.53 -23.08 -8.89
CA ILE A 104 -7.58 -21.75 -9.49
C ILE A 104 -6.43 -21.49 -10.50
N PRO A 105 -5.15 -21.79 -10.21
CA PRO A 105 -4.08 -21.70 -11.21
C PRO A 105 -4.32 -22.54 -12.44
N PHE A 106 -4.88 -23.75 -12.29
CA PHE A 106 -5.21 -24.60 -13.45
C PHE A 106 -6.34 -24.00 -14.27
N TRP A 107 -7.44 -23.59 -13.63
CA TRP A 107 -8.53 -22.90 -14.30
C TRP A 107 -8.03 -21.66 -15.06
N ARG A 108 -7.20 -20.83 -14.41
CA ARG A 108 -6.59 -19.67 -15.06
C ARG A 108 -5.83 -20.05 -16.32
N SER A 109 -5.12 -21.18 -16.34
CA SER A 109 -4.37 -21.65 -17.51
C SER A 109 -5.26 -22.06 -18.67
N THR A 110 -6.55 -22.33 -18.45
CA THR A 110 -7.52 -22.66 -19.52
C THR A 110 -8.02 -21.39 -20.25
N LYS A 111 -7.77 -20.19 -19.73
CA LYS A 111 -8.19 -18.93 -20.32
C LYS A 111 -7.21 -18.46 -21.41
N SER A 112 -7.07 -19.27 -22.47
CA SER A 112 -6.12 -19.01 -23.57
C SER A 112 -6.47 -17.80 -24.43
N ASP A 113 -7.72 -17.35 -24.38
CA ASP A 113 -8.22 -16.12 -25.00
C ASP A 113 -7.63 -14.86 -24.38
N ARG A 114 -7.03 -14.98 -23.18
CA ARG A 114 -6.42 -13.87 -22.43
C ARG A 114 -4.91 -14.04 -22.34
N PRO A 115 -4.12 -13.29 -23.14
CA PRO A 115 -2.68 -13.50 -23.27
C PRO A 115 -1.89 -13.34 -21.96
N TYR A 116 -2.51 -12.72 -20.94
CA TYR A 116 -1.90 -12.51 -19.61
C TYR A 116 -2.35 -13.52 -18.56
N HIS A 117 -3.06 -14.57 -18.95
CA HIS A 117 -3.57 -15.60 -18.04
C HIS A 117 -2.49 -16.27 -17.17
N ARG A 118 -1.24 -16.31 -17.63
CA ARG A 118 -0.10 -16.90 -16.90
C ARG A 118 0.59 -15.92 -15.95
N LYS A 119 0.40 -14.61 -16.12
CA LYS A 119 1.03 -13.60 -15.29
C LYS A 119 0.10 -13.17 -14.16
N LEU A 120 0.58 -13.29 -12.93
CA LEU A 120 -0.11 -12.72 -11.78
C LEU A 120 -0.05 -11.19 -11.85
N SER A 121 -1.14 -10.53 -11.50
CA SER A 121 -1.21 -9.07 -11.39
C SER A 121 -1.59 -8.72 -9.97
N PHE A 122 -0.72 -7.99 -9.30
CA PHE A 122 -0.85 -7.56 -7.93
C PHE A 122 -0.87 -6.03 -7.85
N PRO A 123 -1.54 -5.45 -6.87
CA PRO A 123 -1.31 -4.05 -6.51
C PRO A 123 0.13 -3.92 -5.97
N PRO A 124 0.67 -2.71 -5.89
CA PRO A 124 2.02 -2.47 -5.37
C PRO A 124 2.24 -2.96 -3.93
N ALA A 125 1.17 -2.97 -3.10
CA ALA A 125 1.16 -3.62 -1.80
C ALA A 125 -0.12 -4.45 -1.63
N SER A 126 -0.07 -5.47 -0.78
CA SER A 126 -1.23 -6.29 -0.47
C SER A 126 -2.31 -5.47 0.21
N LEU A 127 -3.54 -5.53 -0.30
CA LEU A 127 -4.68 -4.80 0.27
C LEU A 127 -5.39 -5.59 1.37
N PHE A 128 -5.01 -6.86 1.58
CA PHE A 128 -5.62 -7.72 2.59
C PHE A 128 -4.55 -8.53 3.31
N GLN A 129 -4.60 -8.50 4.64
CA GLN A 129 -3.72 -9.25 5.53
C GLN A 129 -4.49 -10.42 6.11
N HIS A 130 -3.98 -11.65 5.95
CA HIS A 130 -4.48 -12.79 6.69
C HIS A 130 -4.13 -12.66 8.17
N ILE A 131 -5.14 -12.78 9.03
CA ILE A 131 -5.01 -12.64 10.50
C ILE A 131 -5.43 -13.91 11.26
N GLY A 132 -5.86 -14.94 10.56
CA GLY A 132 -6.31 -16.19 11.15
C GLY A 132 -5.24 -16.83 12.02
N SER A 133 -5.63 -17.15 13.24
CA SER A 133 -4.77 -17.82 14.22
C SER A 133 -5.08 -19.32 14.35
N HIS A 134 -6.21 -19.77 13.76
CA HIS A 134 -6.69 -21.14 13.87
C HIS A 134 -7.08 -21.65 12.48
N SER A 135 -6.65 -22.86 12.17
CA SER A 135 -7.13 -23.55 10.98
C SER A 135 -8.46 -24.24 11.28
N SER A 136 -9.43 -24.15 10.35
CA SER A 136 -10.66 -24.95 10.40
C SER A 136 -10.37 -26.46 10.29
N PHE A 137 -9.16 -26.84 9.84
CA PHE A 137 -8.69 -28.21 9.86
C PHE A 137 -7.93 -28.51 11.16
N ALA A 138 -8.50 -29.36 12.01
CA ALA A 138 -8.05 -29.59 13.40
C ALA A 138 -6.58 -30.05 13.55
N GLU A 139 -6.00 -30.69 12.52
CA GLU A 139 -4.61 -31.19 12.56
C GLU A 139 -3.55 -30.07 12.44
N ASN A 140 -3.94 -28.86 12.01
CA ASN A 140 -3.05 -27.71 11.85
C ASN A 140 -2.97 -26.82 13.10
N LYS A 141 -3.36 -27.34 14.29
CA LYS A 141 -3.26 -26.61 15.55
C LYS A 141 -1.80 -26.29 15.88
N GLY A 142 -1.46 -25.01 16.02
CA GLY A 142 -0.14 -24.57 16.44
C GLY A 142 0.75 -23.98 15.35
N ARG A 143 0.24 -23.68 14.16
CA ARG A 143 0.98 -22.91 13.16
C ARG A 143 1.27 -21.50 13.72
N ASP A 144 2.53 -21.09 13.70
CA ASP A 144 2.89 -19.73 14.06
C ASP A 144 2.21 -18.74 13.11
N THR A 145 1.24 -17.99 13.63
CA THR A 145 0.46 -17.02 12.87
C THR A 145 1.32 -15.84 12.36
N ASN A 146 2.46 -15.59 13.00
CA ASN A 146 3.39 -14.54 12.56
C ASN A 146 4.11 -14.95 11.25
N ALA A 147 4.33 -16.24 11.02
CA ALA A 147 4.92 -16.73 9.78
C ALA A 147 3.98 -16.63 8.57
N SER A 148 2.68 -16.49 8.80
CA SER A 148 1.64 -16.41 7.75
C SER A 148 1.25 -14.99 7.38
N ARG A 149 1.87 -13.96 7.99
CA ARG A 149 1.52 -12.57 7.71
C ARG A 149 2.13 -12.09 6.41
N GLU A 150 1.32 -11.35 5.66
CA GLU A 150 1.72 -10.70 4.42
C GLU A 150 2.81 -9.65 4.67
N LYS A 151 4.01 -9.88 4.13
CA LYS A 151 5.16 -8.98 4.30
C LYS A 151 4.94 -7.60 3.68
N TYR A 152 4.13 -7.54 2.63
CA TYR A 152 3.89 -6.33 1.84
C TYR A 152 2.47 -5.78 2.03
N PHE A 153 1.86 -6.04 3.19
CA PHE A 153 0.56 -5.49 3.52
C PHE A 153 0.59 -3.97 3.59
N ASP A 154 -0.39 -3.32 2.96
CA ASP A 154 -0.54 -1.86 2.97
C ASP A 154 -1.18 -1.37 4.28
N GLN A 155 -0.45 -1.52 5.36
CA GLN A 155 -0.89 -1.11 6.69
C GLN A 155 -0.79 0.39 6.94
N TYR A 156 -0.20 1.14 6.01
CA TYR A 156 0.12 2.54 6.22
C TYR A 156 -0.90 3.50 5.64
N ASP A 157 -1.89 3.01 4.89
CA ASP A 157 -2.80 3.87 4.14
C ASP A 157 -2.02 4.94 3.37
N LEU A 158 -1.24 4.52 2.41
CA LEU A 158 -0.58 5.45 1.50
C LEU A 158 -1.66 6.29 0.84
N LYS A 159 -1.89 7.45 1.42
CA LYS A 159 -2.97 8.34 1.04
C LYS A 159 -2.66 8.90 -0.34
N TYR A 160 -3.35 8.40 -1.34
CA TYR A 160 -3.42 9.00 -2.66
C TYR A 160 -4.10 10.36 -2.59
N LYS A 161 -3.43 11.33 -1.98
CA LYS A 161 -3.95 12.67 -1.86
C LYS A 161 -3.26 13.58 -2.86
N GLY A 162 -3.82 13.64 -4.04
CA GLY A 162 -3.44 14.67 -5.01
C GLY A 162 -2.19 14.39 -5.84
N LEU A 163 -1.97 15.28 -6.78
CA LEU A 163 -0.80 15.31 -7.66
C LEU A 163 0.21 16.29 -7.06
N ASN A 164 1.18 15.78 -6.32
CA ASN A 164 2.30 16.60 -5.89
C ASN A 164 2.95 17.28 -7.10
N PRO A 165 3.22 18.59 -7.04
CA PRO A 165 3.95 19.30 -8.09
C PRO A 165 5.32 18.68 -8.34
N LEU A 166 5.85 18.83 -9.54
CA LEU A 166 7.21 18.41 -9.84
C LEU A 166 8.20 19.16 -8.91
N ALA A 167 9.02 18.40 -8.18
CA ALA A 167 9.96 18.96 -7.23
C ALA A 167 11.22 18.11 -7.09
N THR A 168 12.30 18.73 -6.64
CA THR A 168 13.49 18.05 -6.12
C THR A 168 13.34 17.93 -4.60
N VAL A 169 13.51 16.72 -4.05
CA VAL A 169 13.42 16.47 -2.61
C VAL A 169 14.76 15.99 -2.10
N SER A 170 15.27 16.63 -1.07
CA SER A 170 16.58 16.35 -0.48
C SER A 170 16.52 16.41 1.04
N SER A 171 17.45 15.75 1.71
CA SER A 171 17.63 15.79 3.16
C SER A 171 19.11 15.58 3.52
N GLN A 172 19.55 16.16 4.62
CA GLN A 172 20.87 15.86 5.22
C GLN A 172 20.82 14.72 6.21
N MET A 173 19.61 14.25 6.57
CA MET A 173 19.43 13.11 7.47
C MET A 173 19.91 11.81 6.81
N THR A 174 20.57 10.96 7.61
CA THR A 174 21.05 9.66 7.12
C THR A 174 19.90 8.70 6.90
N SER A 175 19.75 8.24 5.67
CA SER A 175 18.75 7.22 5.31
C SER A 175 19.12 5.87 5.92
N SER A 176 18.13 5.23 6.53
CA SER A 176 18.18 3.81 6.86
C SER A 176 17.39 2.98 5.86
N TYR A 177 16.35 3.59 5.27
CA TYR A 177 15.56 2.98 4.21
C TYR A 177 14.87 4.08 3.38
N GLY A 178 14.84 3.89 2.07
CA GLY A 178 14.22 4.80 1.12
C GLY A 178 15.03 6.09 0.92
N HIS A 179 14.53 6.95 0.06
CA HIS A 179 15.09 8.27 -0.23
C HIS A 179 14.10 9.35 0.22
N PRO A 180 14.55 10.58 0.54
CA PRO A 180 13.64 11.68 0.90
C PRO A 180 12.50 11.90 -0.10
N ARG A 181 12.78 11.74 -1.40
CA ARG A 181 11.79 11.84 -2.47
C ARG A 181 10.68 10.78 -2.40
N ASP A 182 10.93 9.64 -1.76
CA ASP A 182 9.96 8.55 -1.72
C ASP A 182 8.78 8.89 -0.81
N ALA A 183 8.99 9.76 0.20
CA ALA A 183 7.91 10.32 1.02
C ALA A 183 7.07 11.38 0.27
N TYR A 184 7.58 11.92 -0.83
CA TYR A 184 6.93 12.95 -1.64
C TYR A 184 6.30 12.40 -2.91
N ASN A 185 6.94 11.41 -3.54
CA ASN A 185 6.46 10.81 -4.77
C ASN A 185 5.18 10.01 -4.54
N LYS A 186 4.35 9.95 -5.58
CA LYS A 186 3.22 9.02 -5.59
C LYS A 186 3.73 7.59 -5.48
N GLY A 187 3.08 6.81 -4.63
CA GLY A 187 3.35 5.38 -4.50
C GLY A 187 3.64 4.96 -3.06
N TYR A 188 4.29 3.82 -2.93
CA TYR A 188 4.48 3.11 -1.66
C TYR A 188 5.84 3.38 -1.01
N GLY A 189 6.52 4.41 -1.47
CA GLY A 189 7.81 4.79 -0.92
C GLY A 189 7.66 5.59 0.38
N TYR A 190 8.64 5.48 1.23
CA TYR A 190 8.78 6.26 2.45
C TYR A 190 10.26 6.54 2.70
N PHE A 191 10.53 7.49 3.58
CA PHE A 191 11.89 7.79 4.02
C PHE A 191 12.02 7.51 5.51
N TRP A 192 12.85 6.55 5.87
CA TRP A 192 13.09 6.18 7.26
C TRP A 192 14.52 6.50 7.64
N THR A 193 14.66 7.35 8.62
CA THR A 193 15.96 7.81 9.13
C THR A 193 16.12 7.39 10.59
N ARG A 194 17.36 7.17 10.98
CA ARG A 194 17.71 6.93 12.38
C ARG A 194 17.70 8.27 13.11
N LYS A 195 18.37 8.39 14.19
CA LYS A 195 18.55 9.60 14.96
C LYS A 195 18.49 10.89 14.11
N VAL A 196 17.67 11.85 14.51
CA VAL A 196 17.61 13.18 13.94
C VAL A 196 18.07 14.22 14.97
N SER A 197 18.78 15.24 14.51
CA SER A 197 19.34 16.31 15.34
C SER A 197 18.65 17.64 15.07
N LYS A 198 18.69 18.52 16.04
CA LYS A 198 18.24 19.90 15.84
C LYS A 198 18.96 20.53 14.64
N GLY A 199 18.19 21.11 13.74
CA GLY A 199 18.69 21.70 12.50
C GLY A 199 18.64 20.75 11.30
N ASP A 200 18.40 19.46 11.51
CA ASP A 200 18.14 18.53 10.41
C ASP A 200 16.86 18.90 9.67
N PHE A 201 16.84 18.64 8.36
CA PHE A 201 15.67 18.99 7.57
C PHE A 201 15.45 18.06 6.38
N ILE A 202 14.21 18.03 5.93
CA ILE A 202 13.80 17.62 4.59
C ILE A 202 13.35 18.86 3.82
N ILE A 203 13.77 19.01 2.58
CA ILE A 203 13.40 20.13 1.72
C ILE A 203 12.79 19.65 0.42
N VAL A 204 11.69 20.29 0.03
CA VAL A 204 11.00 20.12 -1.26
C VAL A 204 11.19 21.41 -2.04
N GLN A 205 11.80 21.34 -3.22
CA GLN A 205 12.15 22.47 -4.06
C GLN A 205 11.37 22.43 -5.35
N PHE A 206 10.59 23.48 -5.60
CA PHE A 206 9.78 23.61 -6.80
C PHE A 206 10.52 24.40 -7.89
N THR A 207 10.51 23.86 -9.10
CA THR A 207 11.08 24.52 -10.26
C THR A 207 10.17 24.28 -11.47
N PRO A 208 9.34 25.25 -11.87
CA PRO A 208 9.17 26.60 -11.31
C PRO A 208 8.49 26.63 -9.93
N ALA A 209 8.49 27.78 -9.25
CA ALA A 209 7.73 28.02 -8.04
C ALA A 209 6.24 27.77 -8.28
N VAL A 210 5.54 27.25 -7.27
CA VAL A 210 4.13 26.82 -7.38
C VAL A 210 3.23 27.57 -6.40
N SER A 211 2.00 27.80 -6.79
CA SER A 211 0.97 28.34 -5.90
C SER A 211 0.35 27.19 -5.09
N ILE A 212 0.54 27.23 -3.78
CA ILE A 212 0.13 26.15 -2.87
C ILE A 212 -1.14 26.56 -2.12
N ARG A 213 -2.12 25.68 -2.10
CA ARG A 213 -3.34 25.82 -1.30
C ARG A 213 -3.24 25.12 0.05
N LYS A 214 -2.61 23.94 0.07
CA LYS A 214 -2.54 23.10 1.28
C LYS A 214 -1.27 22.26 1.26
N VAL A 215 -0.69 22.04 2.44
CA VAL A 215 0.41 21.11 2.67
C VAL A 215 0.04 20.18 3.82
N PHE A 216 0.34 18.89 3.67
CA PHE A 216 0.21 17.89 4.71
C PHE A 216 1.51 17.08 4.79
N VAL A 217 2.01 16.88 6.01
CA VAL A 217 3.15 15.98 6.26
C VAL A 217 2.74 15.02 7.37
N ASP A 218 2.99 13.73 7.12
CA ASP A 218 2.70 12.66 8.06
C ASP A 218 3.96 11.86 8.34
N THR A 219 4.26 11.68 9.63
CA THR A 219 5.40 10.91 10.11
C THR A 219 4.95 9.87 11.13
N GLY A 220 5.73 8.81 11.26
CA GLY A 220 5.37 7.66 12.07
C GLY A 220 4.73 6.56 11.25
N SER A 221 4.65 5.40 11.86
CA SER A 221 4.20 4.18 11.22
C SER A 221 3.30 3.41 12.18
N TYR A 222 2.34 2.66 11.65
CA TYR A 222 1.50 1.79 12.47
C TYR A 222 2.31 0.70 13.21
N ILE A 223 3.40 0.21 12.60
CA ILE A 223 4.29 -0.79 13.23
C ILE A 223 5.25 -0.13 14.22
N ALA A 224 5.64 1.12 13.98
CA ALA A 224 6.57 1.88 14.81
C ALA A 224 5.95 3.26 15.13
N PRO A 225 4.92 3.29 15.99
CA PRO A 225 4.19 4.52 16.29
C PRO A 225 5.08 5.56 16.96
N ASP A 226 6.14 5.15 17.64
CA ASP A 226 7.12 6.06 18.28
C ASP A 226 8.07 6.72 17.28
N ASP A 227 8.16 6.23 16.04
CA ASP A 227 9.04 6.75 15.00
C ASP A 227 8.44 7.99 14.29
N HIS A 228 7.77 8.85 15.02
CA HIS A 228 7.22 10.11 14.51
C HIS A 228 8.04 11.31 14.93
N LEU A 229 7.96 12.40 14.17
CA LEU A 229 8.56 13.68 14.53
C LEU A 229 7.84 14.30 15.73
N ARG A 230 8.57 14.49 16.81
CA ARG A 230 8.04 15.09 18.06
C ARG A 230 8.19 16.60 18.08
N SER A 231 9.30 17.12 17.55
CA SER A 231 9.64 18.53 17.59
C SER A 231 10.15 19.00 16.23
N ALA A 232 9.25 19.52 15.42
CA ALA A 232 9.55 20.07 14.12
C ALA A 232 8.57 21.17 13.72
N VAL A 233 8.97 21.95 12.73
CA VAL A 233 8.11 22.97 12.09
C VAL A 233 8.10 22.78 10.60
N LEU A 234 6.98 23.10 9.97
CA LEU A 234 6.86 23.25 8.55
C LEU A 234 7.09 24.70 8.16
N GLN A 235 7.98 24.92 7.22
CA GLN A 235 8.37 26.23 6.74
C GLN A 235 8.19 26.33 5.22
N ALA A 236 7.89 27.52 4.74
CA ALA A 236 7.82 27.84 3.32
C ALA A 236 8.73 29.01 2.98
N SER A 237 9.24 29.01 1.76
CA SER A 237 9.93 30.13 1.13
C SER A 237 9.12 30.61 -0.06
N PHE A 238 8.72 31.88 -0.01
CA PHE A 238 7.94 32.53 -1.05
C PHE A 238 8.79 33.40 -1.99
N ASN A 239 10.10 33.27 -1.91
CA ASN A 239 11.06 34.13 -2.63
C ASN A 239 11.40 33.59 -4.03
N SER A 240 11.88 34.47 -4.89
CA SER A 240 12.33 34.14 -6.24
C SER A 240 13.63 33.32 -6.23
N LYS A 241 13.94 32.65 -7.36
CA LYS A 241 15.10 31.76 -7.54
C LYS A 241 16.49 32.40 -7.26
N SER A 242 16.59 33.72 -7.16
CA SER A 242 17.84 34.45 -6.93
C SER A 242 18.43 34.28 -5.52
N GLU A 243 17.67 33.68 -4.59
CA GLU A 243 18.06 33.54 -3.18
C GLU A 243 18.33 32.11 -2.78
N TRP A 244 18.91 31.30 -3.65
CA TRP A 244 19.25 29.95 -3.34
C TRP A 244 20.72 29.83 -2.90
N GLN A 245 20.93 29.05 -1.82
CA GLN A 245 22.27 28.72 -1.31
C GLN A 245 22.49 27.21 -1.32
N THR A 246 23.76 26.84 -1.37
CA THR A 246 24.16 25.44 -1.14
C THR A 246 24.71 25.35 0.27
N ASN A 247 24.13 24.47 1.10
CA ASN A 247 24.59 24.28 2.48
C ASN A 247 25.92 23.48 2.51
N THR A 248 26.48 23.30 3.69
CA THR A 248 27.73 22.53 3.90
C THR A 248 27.65 21.07 3.48
N SER A 249 26.44 20.50 3.38
CA SER A 249 26.20 19.14 2.88
C SER A 249 25.95 19.07 1.37
N GLY A 250 26.18 20.14 0.64
CA GLY A 250 25.98 20.19 -0.82
C GLY A 250 24.52 20.31 -1.26
N ILE A 251 23.57 20.46 -0.32
CA ILE A 251 22.15 20.57 -0.63
C ILE A 251 21.82 22.01 -0.98
N LYS A 252 21.24 22.19 -2.17
CA LYS A 252 20.69 23.48 -2.59
C LYS A 252 19.44 23.79 -1.78
N THR A 253 19.28 24.98 -1.25
CA THR A 253 18.16 25.40 -0.40
C THR A 253 17.81 26.86 -0.64
N CYS A 254 16.56 27.23 -0.37
CA CYS A 254 16.16 28.65 -0.25
C CYS A 254 16.81 29.28 0.99
N THR A 255 16.97 30.59 0.99
CA THR A 255 17.66 31.34 2.09
C THR A 255 16.73 31.85 3.15
N VAL A 256 15.52 32.26 2.77
CA VAL A 256 14.53 32.87 3.67
C VAL A 256 13.35 31.91 3.82
N PHE A 257 12.99 31.62 5.06
CA PHE A 257 11.86 30.75 5.39
C PHE A 257 10.94 31.38 6.42
N GLU A 258 9.66 31.26 6.21
CA GLU A 258 8.60 31.56 7.17
C GLU A 258 8.04 30.26 7.74
N THR A 259 7.83 30.18 9.06
CA THR A 259 7.14 29.04 9.67
C THR A 259 5.65 29.14 9.38
N ILE A 260 5.10 28.12 8.74
CA ILE A 260 3.69 28.06 8.35
C ILE A 260 2.89 27.04 9.16
N GLY A 261 3.56 26.14 9.90
CA GLY A 261 2.88 25.17 10.75
C GLY A 261 3.80 24.48 11.75
N ASN A 262 3.21 23.98 12.83
CA ASN A 262 3.90 23.21 13.86
C ASN A 262 3.41 21.75 13.82
N PHE A 263 4.33 20.81 14.05
CA PHE A 263 3.98 19.41 14.15
C PHE A 263 3.24 19.12 15.47
N GLN A 264 2.19 18.32 15.36
CA GLN A 264 1.46 17.75 16.50
C GLN A 264 1.31 16.24 16.27
N ASN A 265 1.75 15.43 17.21
CA ASN A 265 1.71 13.97 17.11
C ASN A 265 2.24 13.43 15.78
N GLY A 266 3.37 13.96 15.33
CA GLY A 266 4.01 13.52 14.09
C GLY A 266 3.41 14.06 12.80
N LYS A 267 2.42 14.95 12.86
CA LYS A 267 1.71 15.46 11.68
C LYS A 267 1.65 16.98 11.68
N VAL A 268 1.61 17.53 10.47
CA VAL A 268 1.27 18.93 10.25
C VAL A 268 0.37 19.04 9.02
N GLU A 269 -0.70 19.80 9.15
CA GLU A 269 -1.61 20.15 8.06
C GLU A 269 -1.80 21.67 8.04
N VAL A 270 -1.53 22.30 6.92
CA VAL A 270 -1.61 23.75 6.76
C VAL A 270 -2.38 24.07 5.49
N THR A 271 -3.39 24.93 5.61
CA THR A 271 -4.04 25.57 4.48
C THR A 271 -3.45 26.97 4.32
N VAL A 272 -2.95 27.28 3.14
CA VAL A 272 -2.38 28.58 2.82
C VAL A 272 -3.49 29.42 2.18
N ASN A 273 -3.90 30.48 2.87
CA ASN A 273 -5.02 31.33 2.42
C ASN A 273 -4.65 32.33 1.33
N GLU A 274 -3.36 32.47 1.03
CA GLU A 274 -2.87 33.40 0.01
C GLU A 274 -2.17 32.67 -1.13
N SER A 275 -2.45 33.08 -2.36
CA SER A 275 -1.84 32.54 -3.58
C SER A 275 -0.40 33.03 -3.73
N LYS A 276 0.47 32.75 -2.76
CA LYS A 276 1.90 33.06 -2.85
C LYS A 276 2.62 31.96 -3.62
N ASN A 277 3.45 32.35 -4.58
CA ASN A 277 4.34 31.39 -5.26
C ASN A 277 5.40 30.88 -4.30
N THR A 278 5.38 29.59 -4.03
CA THR A 278 6.30 28.91 -3.12
C THR A 278 7.43 28.28 -3.91
N SER A 279 8.66 28.60 -3.55
CA SER A 279 9.87 28.01 -4.14
C SER A 279 10.38 26.80 -3.36
N CYS A 280 10.25 26.81 -2.04
CA CYS A 280 10.66 25.70 -1.19
C CYS A 280 9.65 25.45 -0.06
N LEU A 281 9.48 24.19 0.30
CA LEU A 281 8.96 23.76 1.59
C LEU A 281 10.06 23.05 2.38
N ARG A 282 10.13 23.29 3.69
CA ARG A 282 11.10 22.65 4.57
C ARG A 282 10.44 22.13 5.83
N VAL A 283 10.64 20.86 6.15
CA VAL A 283 10.41 20.31 7.49
C VAL A 283 11.71 20.46 8.26
N LEU A 284 11.73 21.30 9.29
CA LEU A 284 12.91 21.57 10.10
C LEU A 284 12.74 20.95 11.49
N VAL A 285 13.69 20.13 11.91
CA VAL A 285 13.78 19.55 13.24
C VAL A 285 14.22 20.62 14.24
N THR A 286 13.47 20.83 15.31
CA THR A 286 13.73 21.90 16.29
C THR A 286 14.43 21.42 17.56
N GLN A 287 14.42 20.10 17.83
CA GLN A 287 15.11 19.48 18.96
C GLN A 287 15.67 18.11 18.54
N ASP A 288 16.73 17.67 19.23
CA ASP A 288 17.28 16.32 19.04
C ASP A 288 16.24 15.26 19.40
N GLN A 289 16.20 14.19 18.61
CA GLN A 289 15.31 13.06 18.81
C GLN A 289 16.10 11.76 18.61
N SER A 290 16.14 10.92 19.65
CA SER A 290 16.85 9.62 19.59
C SER A 290 16.08 8.50 18.90
N PRO A 291 14.76 8.39 19.00
CA PRO A 291 14.00 7.42 18.18
C PRO A 291 14.19 7.68 16.69
N TRP A 292 13.98 6.63 15.92
CA TRP A 292 13.94 6.75 14.47
C TRP A 292 12.79 7.66 14.04
N VAL A 293 12.87 8.18 12.82
CA VAL A 293 11.80 8.98 12.24
C VAL A 293 11.42 8.39 10.88
N PHE A 294 10.15 8.11 10.75
CA PHE A 294 9.55 7.56 9.55
C PHE A 294 8.75 8.66 8.86
N PHE A 295 9.27 9.23 7.79
CA PHE A 295 8.53 10.15 6.93
C PHE A 295 7.67 9.34 5.98
N ARG A 296 6.38 9.31 6.25
CA ARG A 296 5.42 8.52 5.50
C ARG A 296 4.98 9.24 4.24
N GLU A 297 4.62 10.52 4.37
CA GLU A 297 3.99 11.27 3.30
C GLU A 297 4.25 12.76 3.41
N ILE A 298 4.51 13.39 2.29
CA ILE A 298 4.55 14.85 2.10
C ILE A 298 3.66 15.16 0.91
N ASP A 299 2.48 15.73 1.18
CA ASP A 299 1.48 16.08 0.17
C ASP A 299 1.35 17.59 0.00
N VAL A 300 1.24 18.01 -1.24
CA VAL A 300 1.11 19.41 -1.62
C VAL A 300 -0.02 19.57 -2.63
N TRP A 301 -1.01 20.40 -2.30
CA TRP A 301 -2.10 20.77 -3.19
C TRP A 301 -1.82 22.14 -3.78
N GLN A 302 -1.86 22.22 -5.09
CA GLN A 302 -1.84 23.49 -5.82
C GLN A 302 -3.22 24.16 -5.82
N VAL A 303 -3.22 25.47 -6.08
CA VAL A 303 -4.43 26.25 -6.33
C VAL A 303 -5.04 25.87 -7.68
#